data_f1c7f859ce69cdc57f5858cf49a19321
#
_entry.id   f1c7f859ce69cdc57f5858cf49a19321
#
_cell.length_a   1.000
_cell.length_b   1.000
_cell.length_c   1.000
_cell.angle_alpha   90.00
_cell.angle_beta   90.00
_cell.angle_gamma   90.00
#
_symmetry.space_group_name_H-M   'P 1'
#
loop_
_entity.id
_entity.type
_entity.pdbx_description
1 polymer ?
#
loop_
_entity_poly.entity_id
_entity_poly.type
_entity_poly.pdbx_seq_one_letter_code
_entity_poly.pdbx_strand_id
1 'polypeptide(L)'
;MLYRLCYTQLRQQADREDAVQETIRRAWEHRDKLREERYMQTWVVRILLNVCDTQRRKARRVLPMERLPETAAPQGEASPLLAALCALEEKYRLPIQLHYIEGYDVAEVAGMLRLPLGTVKSRMARGRTKLRELLEEEVLGE
;
A
#
# COMPACT_ATOMS: atom_id res chain seq x y z
N MET A 1 11.60 -1.44 1.13
CA MET A 1 10.52 -0.65 0.49
C MET A 1 9.36 -1.53 0.04
N LEU A 2 9.59 -2.48 -0.86
CA LEU A 2 8.51 -3.33 -1.40
C LEU A 2 7.75 -4.09 -0.31
N TYR A 3 8.45 -4.71 0.63
CA TYR A 3 7.82 -5.46 1.70
C TYR A 3 6.96 -4.57 2.61
N ARG A 4 7.44 -3.35 2.95
CA ARG A 4 6.66 -2.40 3.74
C ARG A 4 5.35 -1.99 3.06
N LEU A 5 5.39 -1.78 1.74
CA LEU A 5 4.17 -1.48 0.97
C LEU A 5 3.21 -2.67 0.98
N CYS A 6 3.71 -3.89 0.82
CA CYS A 6 2.88 -5.09 0.90
C CYS A 6 2.24 -5.28 2.26
N TYR A 7 2.91 -4.88 3.33
CA TYR A 7 2.46 -5.09 4.70
C TYR A 7 1.06 -4.52 4.95
N THR A 8 0.78 -3.35 4.40
CA THR A 8 -0.55 -2.72 4.53
C THR A 8 -1.54 -3.14 3.46
N GLN A 9 -1.08 -3.78 2.37
CA GLN A 9 -1.92 -4.19 1.24
C GLN A 9 -2.45 -5.60 1.37
N LEU A 10 -1.67 -6.49 1.96
CA LEU A 10 -1.96 -7.91 2.08
C LEU A 10 -1.89 -8.34 3.54
N ARG A 11 -2.81 -9.21 3.94
CA ARG A 11 -2.97 -9.59 5.35
C ARG A 11 -2.03 -10.71 5.78
N GLN A 12 -1.78 -11.68 4.88
CA GLN A 12 -0.99 -12.86 5.19
C GLN A 12 0.46 -12.68 4.77
N GLN A 13 1.37 -13.13 5.59
CA GLN A 13 2.80 -13.07 5.31
C GLN A 13 3.17 -13.82 4.04
N ALA A 14 2.58 -14.99 3.81
CA ALA A 14 2.82 -15.77 2.60
C ALA A 14 2.45 -14.98 1.33
N ASP A 15 1.34 -14.27 1.35
CA ASP A 15 0.88 -13.45 0.22
C ASP A 15 1.82 -12.25 -0.01
N ARG A 16 2.34 -11.66 1.06
CA ARG A 16 3.30 -10.55 0.97
C ARG A 16 4.61 -11.00 0.34
N GLU A 17 5.13 -12.14 0.77
CA GLU A 17 6.36 -12.73 0.21
C GLU A 17 6.17 -13.06 -1.26
N ASP A 18 5.06 -13.69 -1.61
CA ASP A 18 4.72 -14.00 -3.00
C ASP A 18 4.61 -12.75 -3.87
N ALA A 19 4.00 -11.68 -3.34
CA ALA A 19 3.85 -10.43 -4.06
C ALA A 19 5.20 -9.76 -4.34
N VAL A 20 6.09 -9.77 -3.36
CA VAL A 20 7.45 -9.21 -3.54
C VAL A 20 8.23 -10.02 -4.58
N GLN A 21 8.21 -11.35 -4.49
CA GLN A 21 8.89 -12.22 -5.44
C GLN A 21 8.32 -12.06 -6.84
N GLU A 22 7.00 -12.03 -6.99
CA GLU A 22 6.35 -11.83 -8.28
C GLU A 22 6.70 -10.46 -8.89
N THR A 23 6.78 -9.43 -8.06
CA THR A 23 7.18 -8.09 -8.49
C THR A 23 8.60 -8.09 -9.03
N ILE A 24 9.52 -8.71 -8.30
CA ILE A 24 10.93 -8.82 -8.72
C ILE A 24 11.04 -9.61 -10.03
N ARG A 25 10.31 -10.72 -10.13
CA ARG A 25 10.28 -11.54 -11.34
C ARG A 25 9.80 -10.74 -12.55
N ARG A 26 8.68 -10.03 -12.42
CA ARG A 26 8.13 -9.20 -13.50
C ARG A 26 9.05 -8.05 -13.86
N ALA A 27 9.64 -7.39 -12.87
CA ALA A 27 10.60 -6.32 -13.12
C ALA A 27 11.80 -6.83 -13.91
N TRP A 28 12.33 -7.98 -13.55
CA TRP A 28 13.44 -8.60 -14.28
C TRP A 28 13.08 -8.99 -15.71
N GLU A 29 11.93 -9.66 -15.90
CA GLU A 29 11.46 -10.07 -17.23
C GLU A 29 11.24 -8.88 -18.18
N HIS A 30 10.77 -7.76 -17.66
CA HIS A 30 10.45 -6.57 -18.43
C HIS A 30 11.46 -5.43 -18.26
N ARG A 31 12.67 -5.72 -17.80
CA ARG A 31 13.70 -4.71 -17.52
C ARG A 31 14.07 -3.87 -18.76
N ASP A 32 13.93 -4.43 -19.94
CA ASP A 32 14.16 -3.74 -21.21
C ASP A 32 13.11 -2.68 -21.54
N LYS A 33 11.94 -2.75 -20.90
CA LYS A 33 10.88 -1.74 -21.04
C LYS A 33 11.18 -0.48 -20.23
N LEU A 34 12.08 -0.56 -19.26
CA LEU A 34 12.51 0.59 -18.48
C LEU A 34 13.53 1.38 -19.31
N ARG A 35 13.13 2.54 -19.80
CA ARG A 35 13.97 3.37 -20.67
C ARG A 35 14.99 4.22 -19.91
N GLU A 36 14.65 4.65 -18.69
CA GLU A 36 15.47 5.52 -17.87
C GLU A 36 15.51 5.03 -16.43
N GLU A 37 16.73 4.89 -15.87
CA GLU A 37 16.93 4.44 -14.48
C GLU A 37 16.22 5.31 -13.45
N ARG A 38 16.10 6.61 -13.70
CA ARG A 38 15.43 7.54 -12.77
C ARG A 38 13.96 7.20 -12.50
N TYR A 39 13.31 6.46 -13.41
CA TYR A 39 11.92 6.03 -13.26
C TYR A 39 11.78 4.62 -12.72
N MET A 40 12.88 3.97 -12.35
CA MET A 40 12.87 2.58 -11.89
C MET A 40 11.97 2.39 -10.66
N GLN A 41 12.07 3.26 -9.67
CA GLN A 41 11.26 3.15 -8.46
C GLN A 41 9.77 3.29 -8.75
N THR A 42 9.39 4.29 -9.53
CA THR A 42 8.01 4.47 -9.97
C THR A 42 7.48 3.24 -10.70
N TRP A 43 8.28 2.71 -11.60
CA TRP A 43 7.93 1.54 -12.41
C TRP A 43 7.75 0.28 -11.55
N VAL A 44 8.69 0.01 -10.64
CA VAL A 44 8.64 -1.15 -9.74
C VAL A 44 7.44 -1.04 -8.78
N VAL A 45 7.19 0.14 -8.22
CA VAL A 45 6.03 0.35 -7.34
C VAL A 45 4.72 0.09 -8.08
N ARG A 46 4.59 0.52 -9.33
CA ARG A 46 3.41 0.21 -10.15
C ARG A 46 3.21 -1.29 -10.34
N ILE A 47 4.29 -2.03 -10.59
CA ILE A 47 4.22 -3.49 -10.72
C ILE A 47 3.73 -4.09 -9.40
N LEU A 48 4.30 -3.67 -8.28
CA LEU A 48 3.92 -4.17 -6.96
C LEU A 48 2.44 -3.92 -6.65
N LEU A 49 1.96 -2.71 -6.90
CA LEU A 49 0.55 -2.36 -6.63
C LEU A 49 -0.41 -3.18 -7.49
N ASN A 50 -0.05 -3.46 -8.75
CA ASN A 50 -0.82 -4.32 -9.62
C ASN A 50 -0.84 -5.77 -9.13
N VAL A 51 0.30 -6.28 -8.67
CA VAL A 51 0.41 -7.64 -8.11
C VAL A 51 -0.45 -7.76 -6.85
N CYS A 52 -0.36 -6.80 -5.94
CA CYS A 52 -1.17 -6.78 -4.72
C CYS A 52 -2.67 -6.74 -5.02
N ASP A 53 -3.07 -5.92 -5.98
CA ASP A 53 -4.47 -5.80 -6.39
C ASP A 53 -4.99 -7.12 -6.95
N THR A 54 -4.21 -7.77 -7.80
CA THR A 54 -4.54 -9.08 -8.36
C THR A 54 -4.71 -10.14 -7.28
N GLN A 55 -3.80 -10.18 -6.30
CA GLN A 55 -3.88 -11.13 -5.19
C GLN A 55 -5.11 -10.89 -4.31
N ARG A 56 -5.44 -9.64 -4.03
CA ARG A 56 -6.65 -9.31 -3.26
C ARG A 56 -7.93 -9.75 -3.98
N ARG A 57 -7.99 -9.57 -5.29
CA ARG A 57 -9.13 -10.01 -6.11
C ARG A 57 -9.28 -11.53 -6.09
N LYS A 58 -8.18 -12.27 -6.19
CA LYS A 58 -8.18 -13.74 -6.08
C LYS A 58 -8.68 -14.19 -4.72
N ALA A 59 -8.21 -13.57 -3.65
CA ALA A 59 -8.64 -13.90 -2.30
C ALA A 59 -10.15 -13.70 -2.10
N ARG A 60 -10.70 -12.62 -2.66
CA ARG A 60 -12.15 -12.36 -2.61
C ARG A 60 -12.98 -13.39 -3.36
N ARG A 61 -12.44 -13.98 -4.44
CA ARG A 61 -13.14 -15.02 -5.22
C ARG A 61 -13.15 -16.36 -4.53
N VAL A 62 -12.10 -16.66 -3.77
CA VAL A 62 -11.91 -17.97 -3.14
C VAL A 62 -12.57 -18.05 -1.77
N LEU A 63 -12.64 -16.95 -1.04
CA LEU A 63 -13.25 -16.89 0.29
C LEU A 63 -14.65 -16.26 0.20
N PRO A 64 -15.71 -16.95 0.72
CA PRO A 64 -17.00 -16.29 0.90
C PRO A 64 -16.82 -15.01 1.71
N MET A 65 -17.54 -13.94 1.36
CA MET A 65 -17.43 -12.65 2.04
C MET A 65 -17.62 -12.75 3.56
N GLU A 66 -18.40 -13.71 4.02
CA GLU A 66 -18.63 -13.99 5.44
C GLU A 66 -17.40 -14.54 6.18
N ARG A 67 -16.41 -15.04 5.44
CA ARG A 67 -15.17 -15.62 6.00
C ARG A 67 -13.92 -14.79 5.72
N LEU A 68 -14.07 -13.59 5.14
CA LEU A 68 -12.95 -12.66 5.10
C LEU A 68 -12.64 -12.32 6.55
N PRO A 69 -11.46 -12.73 7.08
CA PRO A 69 -11.12 -12.33 8.44
C PRO A 69 -11.19 -10.82 8.49
N GLU A 70 -11.98 -10.31 9.42
CA GLU A 70 -11.87 -8.92 9.80
C GLU A 70 -10.39 -8.63 9.96
N THR A 71 -9.95 -7.46 9.50
CA THR A 71 -8.56 -7.03 9.54
C THR A 71 -7.87 -7.55 10.79
N ALA A 72 -7.28 -8.73 10.69
CA ALA A 72 -6.38 -9.17 11.74
C ALA A 72 -5.27 -8.15 11.79
N ALA A 73 -5.21 -7.42 12.89
CA ALA A 73 -4.07 -6.60 13.20
C ALA A 73 -2.83 -7.46 12.98
N PRO A 74 -1.77 -6.92 12.37
CA PRO A 74 -0.55 -7.68 12.16
C PRO A 74 -0.16 -8.36 13.47
N GLN A 75 0.06 -9.67 13.41
CA GLN A 75 0.55 -10.39 14.58
C GLN A 75 1.94 -9.87 14.89
N GLY A 76 2.07 -9.14 15.98
CA GLY A 76 3.29 -8.49 16.41
C GLY A 76 2.94 -7.20 17.13
N GLU A 77 3.90 -6.60 17.78
CA GLU A 77 3.73 -5.28 18.38
C GLU A 77 3.57 -4.23 17.27
N ALA A 78 2.38 -4.18 16.69
CA ALA A 78 2.07 -3.15 15.73
C ALA A 78 2.04 -1.81 16.46
N SER A 79 2.83 -0.84 15.99
CA SER A 79 2.74 0.52 16.49
C SER A 79 1.32 1.04 16.24
N PRO A 80 0.80 1.95 17.11
CA PRO A 80 -0.50 2.58 16.87
C PRO A 80 -0.62 3.18 15.47
N LEU A 81 0.46 3.75 14.95
CA LEU A 81 0.50 4.31 13.61
C LEU A 81 0.26 3.24 12.54
N LEU A 82 0.88 2.08 12.67
CA LEU A 82 0.72 1.00 11.70
C LEU A 82 -0.70 0.45 11.71
N ALA A 83 -1.27 0.26 12.89
CA ALA A 83 -2.67 -0.17 13.04
C ALA A 83 -3.63 0.84 12.40
N ALA A 84 -3.42 2.13 12.63
CA ALA A 84 -4.23 3.19 12.05
C ALA A 84 -4.10 3.24 10.51
N LEU A 85 -2.89 3.05 9.98
CA LEU A 85 -2.67 2.96 8.54
C LEU A 85 -3.40 1.77 7.93
N CYS A 86 -3.37 0.61 8.57
CA CYS A 86 -4.09 -0.57 8.10
C CYS A 86 -5.61 -0.36 8.12
N ALA A 87 -6.13 0.42 9.05
CA ALA A 87 -7.55 0.74 9.15
C ALA A 87 -8.01 1.81 8.14
N LEU A 88 -7.06 2.57 7.60
CA LEU A 88 -7.35 3.63 6.64
C LEU A 88 -7.65 3.04 5.26
N GLU A 89 -8.64 3.59 4.56
CA GLU A 89 -8.96 3.16 3.20
C GLU A 89 -7.74 3.30 2.27
N GLU A 90 -7.57 2.36 1.36
CA GLU A 90 -6.44 2.30 0.43
C GLU A 90 -6.20 3.61 -0.33
N LYS A 91 -7.24 4.24 -0.81
CA LYS A 91 -7.13 5.50 -1.57
C LYS A 91 -6.49 6.64 -0.79
N TYR A 92 -6.59 6.62 0.54
CA TYR A 92 -5.94 7.59 1.44
C TYR A 92 -4.62 7.07 1.97
N ARG A 93 -4.53 5.78 2.27
CA ARG A 93 -3.35 5.14 2.83
C ARG A 93 -2.16 5.17 1.89
N LEU A 94 -2.36 4.79 0.62
CA LEU A 94 -1.25 4.70 -0.34
C LEU A 94 -0.52 6.03 -0.56
N PRO A 95 -1.20 7.16 -0.83
CA PRO A 95 -0.49 8.42 -0.98
C PRO A 95 0.30 8.81 0.26
N ILE A 96 -0.28 8.62 1.43
CA ILE A 96 0.37 8.95 2.71
C ILE A 96 1.60 8.06 2.92
N GLN A 97 1.46 6.77 2.71
CA GLN A 97 2.55 5.82 2.90
C GLN A 97 3.70 6.07 1.94
N LEU A 98 3.41 6.30 0.67
CA LEU A 98 4.43 6.57 -0.35
C LEU A 98 5.17 7.88 -0.08
N HIS A 99 4.47 8.91 0.35
CA HIS A 99 5.09 10.22 0.60
C HIS A 99 5.82 10.29 1.94
N TYR A 100 5.14 9.98 3.04
CA TYR A 100 5.68 10.17 4.39
C TYR A 100 6.60 9.05 4.86
N ILE A 101 6.34 7.82 4.48
CA ILE A 101 7.13 6.67 4.93
C ILE A 101 8.23 6.34 3.93
N GLU A 102 7.90 6.28 2.65
CA GLU A 102 8.87 5.92 1.61
C GLU A 102 9.65 7.12 1.05
N GLY A 103 9.20 8.34 1.32
CA GLY A 103 9.95 9.55 1.00
C GLY A 103 9.83 10.06 -0.42
N TYR A 104 8.85 9.59 -1.18
CA TYR A 104 8.62 10.07 -2.55
C TYR A 104 7.93 11.44 -2.53
N ASP A 105 8.31 12.33 -3.44
CA ASP A 105 7.59 13.60 -3.57
C ASP A 105 6.19 13.39 -4.15
N VAL A 106 5.33 14.39 -4.02
CA VAL A 106 3.92 14.28 -4.41
C VAL A 106 3.77 14.00 -5.92
N ALA A 107 4.65 14.56 -6.74
CA ALA A 107 4.66 14.32 -8.18
C ALA A 107 5.00 12.85 -8.51
N GLU A 108 5.99 12.28 -7.83
CA GLU A 108 6.35 10.87 -7.97
C GLU A 108 5.20 9.96 -7.53
N VAL A 109 4.55 10.28 -6.41
CA VAL A 109 3.38 9.55 -5.90
C VAL A 109 2.24 9.57 -6.93
N ALA A 110 1.97 10.73 -7.52
CA ALA A 110 0.96 10.87 -8.58
C ALA A 110 1.28 9.96 -9.77
N GLY A 111 2.54 9.90 -10.17
CA GLY A 111 3.01 8.99 -11.22
C GLY A 111 2.83 7.52 -10.85
N MET A 112 3.18 7.14 -9.63
CA MET A 112 3.05 5.77 -9.12
C MET A 112 1.60 5.30 -9.08
N LEU A 113 0.69 6.17 -8.66
CA LEU A 113 -0.73 5.86 -8.51
C LEU A 113 -1.54 6.14 -9.78
N ARG A 114 -0.93 6.74 -10.79
CA ARG A 114 -1.59 7.16 -12.05
C ARG A 114 -2.78 8.08 -11.79
N LEU A 115 -2.59 9.05 -10.92
CA LEU A 115 -3.60 10.03 -10.53
C LEU A 115 -3.12 11.45 -10.84
N PRO A 116 -4.05 12.37 -11.10
CA PRO A 116 -3.70 13.79 -11.17
C PRO A 116 -3.10 14.29 -9.86
N LEU A 117 -2.15 15.20 -9.94
CA LEU A 117 -1.47 15.77 -8.78
C LEU A 117 -2.45 16.36 -7.76
N GLY A 118 -3.45 17.09 -8.22
CA GLY A 118 -4.49 17.66 -7.36
C GLY A 118 -5.28 16.61 -6.59
N THR A 119 -5.56 15.47 -7.22
CA THR A 119 -6.25 14.34 -6.58
C THR A 119 -5.40 13.75 -5.46
N VAL A 120 -4.10 13.57 -5.70
CA VAL A 120 -3.16 13.07 -4.68
C VAL A 120 -3.12 14.01 -3.49
N LYS A 121 -2.97 15.30 -3.73
CA LYS A 121 -2.96 16.32 -2.66
C LYS A 121 -4.24 16.32 -1.84
N SER A 122 -5.40 16.24 -2.50
CA SER A 122 -6.70 16.14 -1.87
C SER A 122 -6.84 14.90 -0.99
N ARG A 123 -6.44 13.74 -1.52
CA ARG A 123 -6.49 12.48 -0.80
C ARG A 123 -5.55 12.47 0.41
N MET A 124 -4.36 13.06 0.26
CA MET A 124 -3.42 13.18 1.37
C MET A 124 -3.98 14.07 2.49
N ALA A 125 -4.61 15.19 2.14
CA ALA A 125 -5.21 16.08 3.13
C ALA A 125 -6.32 15.40 3.91
N ARG A 126 -7.24 14.73 3.22
CA ARG A 126 -8.33 13.96 3.84
C ARG A 126 -7.80 12.78 4.63
N GLY A 127 -6.81 12.09 4.09
CA GLY A 127 -6.17 10.95 4.75
C GLY A 127 -5.49 11.34 6.05
N ARG A 128 -4.80 12.46 6.10
CA ARG A 128 -4.18 12.98 7.34
C ARG A 128 -5.24 13.25 8.42
N THR A 129 -6.36 13.82 8.04
CA THR A 129 -7.47 14.08 8.98
C THR A 129 -8.02 12.77 9.53
N LYS A 130 -8.31 11.81 8.66
CA LYS A 130 -8.83 10.48 9.06
C LYS A 130 -7.83 9.71 9.91
N LEU A 131 -6.55 9.77 9.56
CA LEU A 131 -5.50 9.11 10.32
C LEU A 131 -5.37 9.69 11.73
N ARG A 132 -5.47 11.00 11.85
CA ARG A 132 -5.48 11.68 13.16
C ARG A 132 -6.65 11.21 14.01
N GLU A 133 -7.84 11.15 13.44
CA GLU A 133 -9.04 10.66 14.14
C GLU A 133 -8.86 9.24 14.65
N LEU A 134 -8.32 8.33 13.80
CA LEU A 134 -8.05 6.95 14.18
C LEU A 134 -7.02 6.85 15.31
N LEU A 135 -5.98 7.67 15.27
CA LEU A 135 -4.95 7.68 16.33
C LEU A 135 -5.50 8.22 17.65
N GLU A 136 -6.35 9.23 17.59
CA GLU A 136 -7.01 9.78 18.79
C GLU A 136 -7.96 8.75 19.42
N GLU A 137 -8.73 8.05 18.62
CA GLU A 137 -9.61 6.98 19.10
C GLU A 137 -8.82 5.85 19.77
N GLU A 138 -7.70 5.46 19.20
CA GLU A 138 -6.85 4.40 19.80
C GLU A 138 -6.24 4.83 21.13
N VAL A 139 -5.77 6.06 21.23
CA VAL A 139 -5.21 6.62 22.46
C VAL A 139 -6.29 6.75 23.56
N LEU A 140 -7.50 7.18 23.19
CA LEU A 140 -8.63 7.34 24.12
C LEU A 140 -9.29 6.01 24.46
N GLY A 141 -9.11 4.97 23.64
CA GLY A 141 -9.65 3.64 23.86
C GLY A 141 -8.87 2.79 24.86
N GLU A 142 -7.71 3.26 25.26
CA GLU A 142 -6.92 2.63 26.34
C GLU A 142 -7.41 3.15 27.69
#